data_7639e87a21152007732032b58e01ea58
#
_entry.id   7639e87a21152007732032b58e01ea58
#
_cell.length_a   1.000
_cell.length_b   1.000
_cell.length_c   1.000
_cell.angle_alpha   90.00
_cell.angle_beta   90.00
_cell.angle_gamma   90.00
#
_symmetry.space_group_name_H-M   'P 1'
#
loop_
_entity.id
_entity.type
_entity.pdbx_description
1 polymer ?
#
loop_
_entity_poly.entity_id
_entity_poly.type
_entity_poly.pdbx_seq_one_letter_code
_entity_poly.pdbx_strand_id
1 'polypeptide(L)'
;DHHASNDNFGHINIVDDKSASATMIIYDIFKYLDVEITSDIATCLITGLYNDTGSFMHSNTSGEVYAVASELLSKGAKISPIIKSLFRSNSIPALRLWGKAFLNARVTDDNFILSVMRKGDVCSDSENGEQLSGAVDYLNMVPDVDFALLVREEGKNVKGSFRTRRDDVDLSEIAKRFGGGGHPKAAGFSVPGKIKEEVHYRIDSDELESQPLNL
;
A
#
# COMPACT_ATOMS: atom_id res chain seq x y z
N ASP A 1 1.42 19.18 -3.26
CA ASP A 1 1.30 17.73 -3.47
C ASP A 1 2.69 17.11 -3.64
N HIS A 2 2.83 15.83 -3.30
CA HIS A 2 4.08 15.09 -3.45
C HIS A 2 4.00 13.96 -4.50
N HIS A 3 2.92 13.88 -5.26
CA HIS A 3 2.77 12.88 -6.30
C HIS A 3 3.34 13.35 -7.63
N ALA A 4 4.25 12.59 -8.22
CA ALA A 4 4.80 12.87 -9.55
C ALA A 4 3.75 12.90 -10.68
N SER A 5 2.57 12.28 -10.44
CA SER A 5 1.44 12.27 -11.37
C SER A 5 0.51 13.48 -11.27
N ASN A 6 0.86 14.48 -10.44
CA ASN A 6 0.06 15.69 -10.32
C ASN A 6 0.05 16.46 -11.64
N ASP A 7 -1.13 16.78 -12.14
CA ASP A 7 -1.36 17.49 -13.42
C ASP A 7 -1.51 19.02 -13.26
N ASN A 8 -1.16 19.55 -12.09
CA ASN A 8 -1.22 20.98 -11.77
C ASN A 8 -2.64 21.59 -11.90
N PHE A 9 -3.65 20.86 -11.49
CA PHE A 9 -5.08 21.23 -11.61
C PHE A 9 -5.51 22.42 -10.73
N GLY A 10 -4.72 22.82 -9.76
CA GLY A 10 -5.02 23.93 -8.84
C GLY A 10 -4.70 25.30 -9.46
N HIS A 11 -5.27 26.38 -8.91
CA HIS A 11 -4.92 27.76 -9.27
C HIS A 11 -3.51 28.12 -8.78
N ILE A 12 -3.06 27.53 -7.68
CA ILE A 12 -1.71 27.59 -7.16
C ILE A 12 -1.29 26.14 -6.92
N ASN A 13 -0.17 25.75 -7.50
CA ASN A 13 0.36 24.38 -7.37
C ASN A 13 1.77 24.45 -6.77
N ILE A 14 1.94 23.78 -5.64
CA ILE A 14 3.23 23.53 -5.01
C ILE A 14 3.40 22.01 -5.02
N VAL A 15 4.25 21.54 -5.92
CA VAL A 15 4.47 20.11 -6.14
C VAL A 15 5.95 19.81 -5.95
N ASP A 16 6.25 18.90 -5.04
CA ASP A 16 7.60 18.37 -4.81
C ASP A 16 7.52 16.84 -4.70
N ASP A 17 7.85 16.16 -5.76
CA ASP A 17 7.80 14.69 -5.86
C ASP A 17 8.94 13.99 -5.09
N LYS A 18 9.88 14.74 -4.55
CA LYS A 18 10.93 14.23 -3.65
C LYS A 18 10.54 14.34 -2.18
N SER A 19 9.54 15.13 -1.86
CA SER A 19 9.05 15.26 -0.49
C SER A 19 8.42 13.94 -0.01
N ALA A 20 8.71 13.54 1.23
CA ALA A 20 8.20 12.32 1.82
C ALA A 20 6.68 12.33 2.02
N SER A 21 6.07 13.51 2.12
CA SER A 21 4.63 13.68 2.29
C SER A 21 4.18 15.09 1.91
N ALA A 22 2.92 15.27 1.58
CA ALA A 22 2.34 16.60 1.38
C ALA A 22 2.40 17.45 2.67
N THR A 23 2.37 16.82 3.85
CA THR A 23 2.49 17.54 5.13
C THR A 23 3.89 18.11 5.37
N MET A 24 4.92 17.50 4.80
CA MET A 24 6.27 18.04 4.84
C MET A 24 6.38 19.33 4.01
N ILE A 25 5.76 19.37 2.84
CA ILE A 25 5.65 20.59 2.01
C ILE A 25 4.91 21.70 2.78
N ILE A 26 3.82 21.35 3.48
CA ILE A 26 3.07 22.31 4.32
C ILE A 26 3.94 22.82 5.49
N TYR A 27 4.74 21.93 6.11
CA TYR A 27 5.68 22.33 7.15
C TYR A 27 6.67 23.37 6.62
N ASP A 28 7.25 23.17 5.42
CA ASP A 28 8.18 24.10 4.81
C ASP A 28 7.52 25.45 4.48
N ILE A 29 6.28 25.43 3.99
CA ILE A 29 5.48 26.65 3.78
C ILE A 29 5.29 27.40 5.09
N PHE A 30 4.97 26.72 6.19
CA PHE A 30 4.79 27.37 7.49
C PHE A 30 6.08 27.97 8.01
N LYS A 31 7.20 27.28 7.80
CA LYS A 31 8.55 27.81 8.14
C LYS A 31 8.89 29.04 7.30
N TYR A 32 8.61 29.00 6.00
CA TYR A 32 8.88 30.11 5.09
C TYR A 32 8.04 31.36 5.43
N LEU A 33 6.79 31.17 5.82
CA LEU A 33 5.85 32.25 6.16
C LEU A 33 5.91 32.66 7.63
N ASP A 34 6.85 32.12 8.43
CA ASP A 34 6.99 32.35 9.87
C ASP A 34 5.67 32.11 10.66
N VAL A 35 4.92 31.07 10.22
CA VAL A 35 3.69 30.65 10.90
C VAL A 35 4.05 29.87 12.16
N GLU A 36 3.48 30.23 13.28
CA GLU A 36 3.65 29.50 14.53
C GLU A 36 3.03 28.10 14.42
N ILE A 37 3.86 27.06 14.55
CA ILE A 37 3.42 25.66 14.59
C ILE A 37 3.03 25.32 16.01
N THR A 38 1.73 25.35 16.31
CA THR A 38 1.18 24.91 17.60
C THR A 38 1.23 23.40 17.78
N SER A 39 1.00 22.89 18.98
CA SER A 39 0.94 21.44 19.26
C SER A 39 -0.07 20.69 18.40
N ASP A 40 -1.21 21.30 18.10
CA ASP A 40 -2.25 20.70 17.28
C ASP A 40 -1.84 20.66 15.79
N ILE A 41 -1.26 21.74 15.29
CA ILE A 41 -0.67 21.79 13.93
C ILE A 41 0.45 20.75 13.82
N ALA A 42 1.35 20.71 14.79
CA ALA A 42 2.44 19.73 14.83
C ALA A 42 1.91 18.28 14.83
N THR A 43 0.81 18.02 15.55
CA THR A 43 0.16 16.70 15.56
C THR A 43 -0.42 16.34 14.19
N CYS A 44 -1.06 17.29 13.50
CA CYS A 44 -1.57 17.08 12.15
C CYS A 44 -0.44 16.82 11.14
N LEU A 45 0.62 17.64 11.17
CA LEU A 45 1.75 17.51 10.25
C LEU A 45 2.48 16.16 10.44
N ILE A 46 2.78 15.78 11.69
CA ILE A 46 3.44 14.50 11.94
C ILE A 46 2.55 13.31 11.61
N THR A 47 1.21 13.44 11.65
CA THR A 47 0.28 12.38 11.27
C THR A 47 0.45 12.02 9.79
N GLY A 48 0.44 13.00 8.89
CA GLY A 48 0.66 12.76 7.47
C GLY A 48 2.06 12.25 7.18
N LEU A 49 3.08 12.85 7.78
CA LEU A 49 4.46 12.40 7.65
C LEU A 49 4.63 10.93 8.09
N TYR A 50 4.05 10.56 9.23
CA TYR A 50 4.08 9.20 9.76
C TYR A 50 3.34 8.20 8.86
N ASN A 51 2.20 8.61 8.31
CA ASN A 51 1.41 7.77 7.40
C ASN A 51 2.14 7.50 6.08
N ASP A 52 2.63 8.55 5.41
CA ASP A 52 3.21 8.45 4.07
C ASP A 52 4.61 7.81 4.07
N THR A 53 5.29 7.84 5.22
CA THR A 53 6.57 7.14 5.43
C THR A 53 6.38 5.71 5.93
N GLY A 54 5.14 5.23 6.03
CA GLY A 54 4.84 3.90 6.58
C GLY A 54 5.41 3.71 7.98
N SER A 55 5.18 4.68 8.87
CA SER A 55 5.74 4.67 10.23
C SER A 55 7.27 4.75 10.25
N PHE A 56 7.83 5.55 9.34
CA PHE A 56 9.27 5.71 9.13
C PHE A 56 9.98 4.43 8.63
N MET A 57 9.24 3.49 8.01
CA MET A 57 9.82 2.25 7.49
C MET A 57 10.04 2.28 5.97
N HIS A 58 9.43 3.21 5.24
CA HIS A 58 9.58 3.29 3.79
C HIS A 58 10.89 3.98 3.38
N SER A 59 11.33 3.73 2.13
CA SER A 59 12.58 4.26 1.59
C SER A 59 12.61 5.80 1.41
N ASN A 60 11.43 6.45 1.43
CA ASN A 60 11.32 7.91 1.43
C ASN A 60 11.62 8.54 2.80
N THR A 61 12.00 7.75 3.81
CA THR A 61 12.36 8.23 5.16
C THR A 61 13.83 8.64 5.18
N SER A 62 14.09 9.92 4.97
CA SER A 62 15.43 10.52 4.99
C SER A 62 15.81 11.08 6.36
N GLY A 63 17.07 11.50 6.52
CA GLY A 63 17.52 12.25 7.71
C GLY A 63 16.72 13.53 7.93
N GLU A 64 16.28 14.20 6.89
CA GLU A 64 15.43 15.40 6.95
C GLU A 64 14.04 15.07 7.52
N VAL A 65 13.44 13.96 7.12
CA VAL A 65 12.18 13.45 7.69
C VAL A 65 12.26 13.28 9.18
N TYR A 66 13.36 12.66 9.67
CA TYR A 66 13.59 12.52 11.12
C TYR A 66 13.80 13.86 11.82
N ALA A 67 14.50 14.81 11.18
CA ALA A 67 14.71 16.15 11.74
C ALA A 67 13.38 16.89 11.90
N VAL A 68 12.53 16.90 10.86
CA VAL A 68 11.19 17.48 10.90
C VAL A 68 10.32 16.80 11.95
N ALA A 69 10.30 15.47 12.00
CA ALA A 69 9.56 14.73 13.02
C ALA A 69 10.00 15.09 14.45
N SER A 70 11.32 15.20 14.69
CA SER A 70 11.89 15.62 15.97
C SER A 70 11.46 17.03 16.37
N GLU A 71 11.47 17.98 15.42
CA GLU A 71 11.00 19.35 15.67
C GLU A 71 9.51 19.37 16.03
N LEU A 72 8.67 18.65 15.26
CA LEU A 72 7.23 18.55 15.53
C LEU A 72 6.94 17.95 16.91
N LEU A 73 7.68 16.92 17.31
CA LEU A 73 7.59 16.34 18.66
C LEU A 73 7.99 17.34 19.74
N SER A 74 9.05 18.13 19.53
CA SER A 74 9.48 19.16 20.45
C SER A 74 8.45 20.29 20.64
N LYS A 75 7.62 20.52 19.59
CA LYS A 75 6.47 21.45 19.62
C LYS A 75 5.23 20.84 20.27
N GLY A 76 5.32 19.61 20.79
CA GLY A 76 4.25 18.95 21.55
C GLY A 76 3.31 18.11 20.70
N ALA A 77 3.71 17.68 19.49
CA ALA A 77 2.94 16.71 18.70
C ALA A 77 2.66 15.42 19.50
N LYS A 78 1.42 14.94 19.39
CA LYS A 78 0.93 13.78 20.16
C LYS A 78 0.97 12.51 19.32
N ILE A 79 2.06 11.75 19.36
CA ILE A 79 2.21 10.54 18.54
C ILE A 79 1.35 9.35 19.01
N SER A 80 1.10 9.21 20.33
CA SER A 80 0.35 8.10 20.89
C SER A 80 -1.09 7.97 20.36
N PRO A 81 -1.88 9.07 20.23
CA PRO A 81 -3.18 9.04 19.58
C PRO A 81 -3.10 8.63 18.09
N ILE A 82 -2.06 9.06 17.39
CA ILE A 82 -1.81 8.73 15.98
C ILE A 82 -1.62 7.22 15.83
N ILE A 83 -0.69 6.65 16.59
CA ILE A 83 -0.43 5.19 16.60
C ILE A 83 -1.72 4.42 16.96
N LYS A 84 -2.48 4.90 17.95
CA LYS A 84 -3.73 4.25 18.33
C LYS A 84 -4.76 4.29 17.22
N SER A 85 -4.88 5.39 16.49
CA SER A 85 -5.81 5.55 15.38
C SER A 85 -5.41 4.68 14.18
N LEU A 86 -4.14 4.66 13.81
CA LEU A 86 -3.66 3.97 12.63
C LEU A 86 -3.52 2.45 12.83
N PHE A 87 -3.10 1.99 14.02
CA PHE A 87 -2.74 0.59 14.24
C PHE A 87 -3.62 -0.17 15.24
N ARG A 88 -4.44 0.53 16.02
CA ARG A 88 -5.30 -0.12 17.03
C ARG A 88 -6.78 0.02 16.71
N SER A 89 -7.12 0.37 15.49
CA SER A 89 -8.51 0.49 15.01
C SER A 89 -9.04 -0.78 14.35
N ASN A 90 -8.18 -1.81 14.18
CA ASN A 90 -8.59 -3.04 13.54
C ASN A 90 -9.60 -3.83 14.38
N SER A 91 -10.77 -4.08 13.80
CA SER A 91 -11.80 -4.92 14.42
C SER A 91 -11.45 -6.41 14.30
N ILE A 92 -12.05 -7.25 15.14
CA ILE A 92 -11.88 -8.71 15.02
C ILE A 92 -12.28 -9.23 13.61
N PRO A 93 -13.36 -8.74 12.97
CA PRO A 93 -13.64 -9.08 11.58
C PRO A 93 -12.51 -8.72 10.62
N ALA A 94 -11.88 -7.54 10.76
CA ALA A 94 -10.74 -7.14 9.94
C ALA A 94 -9.54 -8.09 10.12
N LEU A 95 -9.21 -8.45 11.38
CA LEU A 95 -8.12 -9.39 11.66
C LEU A 95 -8.41 -10.80 11.10
N ARG A 96 -9.66 -11.24 11.15
CA ARG A 96 -10.06 -12.52 10.52
C ARG A 96 -9.91 -12.46 9.00
N LEU A 97 -10.24 -11.33 8.39
CA LEU A 97 -10.08 -11.11 6.96
C LEU A 97 -8.60 -11.10 6.55
N TRP A 98 -7.73 -10.45 7.33
CA TRP A 98 -6.28 -10.51 7.15
C TRP A 98 -5.75 -11.94 7.28
N GLY A 99 -6.23 -12.69 8.28
CA GLY A 99 -5.88 -14.10 8.45
C GLY A 99 -6.21 -14.93 7.21
N LYS A 100 -7.35 -14.70 6.57
CA LYS A 100 -7.71 -15.37 5.31
C LYS A 100 -6.79 -14.92 4.15
N ALA A 101 -6.50 -13.61 4.05
CA ALA A 101 -5.57 -13.11 3.04
C ALA A 101 -4.19 -13.75 3.18
N PHE A 102 -3.70 -13.93 4.41
CA PHE A 102 -2.40 -14.57 4.66
C PHE A 102 -2.44 -16.09 4.38
N LEU A 103 -3.53 -16.77 4.71
CA LEU A 103 -3.70 -18.19 4.37
C LEU A 103 -3.75 -18.44 2.86
N ASN A 104 -4.32 -17.52 2.10
CA ASN A 104 -4.39 -17.59 0.64
C ASN A 104 -3.09 -17.13 -0.05
N ALA A 105 -2.11 -16.62 0.70
CA ALA A 105 -0.87 -16.13 0.14
C ALA A 105 0.04 -17.27 -0.32
N ARG A 106 0.62 -17.12 -1.48
CA ARG A 106 1.61 -18.05 -2.06
C ARG A 106 2.68 -17.27 -2.81
N VAL A 107 3.88 -17.80 -2.84
CA VAL A 107 4.93 -17.34 -3.74
C VAL A 107 4.67 -17.99 -5.11
N THR A 108 4.69 -17.20 -6.16
CA THR A 108 4.51 -17.66 -7.55
C THR A 108 5.85 -18.05 -8.16
N ASP A 109 5.81 -18.77 -9.29
CA ASP A 109 7.01 -19.14 -10.05
C ASP A 109 7.77 -17.89 -10.58
N ASP A 110 7.05 -16.78 -10.77
CA ASP A 110 7.62 -15.47 -11.16
C ASP A 110 8.13 -14.66 -9.96
N ASN A 111 8.37 -15.29 -8.82
CA ASN A 111 8.98 -14.73 -7.61
C ASN A 111 8.24 -13.53 -6.98
N PHE A 112 6.91 -13.51 -7.03
CA PHE A 112 6.12 -12.54 -6.26
C PHE A 112 5.09 -13.23 -5.35
N ILE A 113 4.66 -12.55 -4.29
CA ILE A 113 3.59 -13.05 -3.44
C ILE A 113 2.24 -12.66 -4.04
N LEU A 114 1.40 -13.67 -4.24
CA LEU A 114 0.02 -13.51 -4.65
C LEU A 114 -0.92 -13.98 -3.54
N SER A 115 -1.83 -13.12 -3.14
CA SER A 115 -2.98 -13.49 -2.31
C SER A 115 -4.27 -13.15 -3.04
N VAL A 116 -5.18 -14.12 -3.15
CA VAL A 116 -6.45 -13.96 -3.87
C VAL A 116 -7.60 -14.11 -2.88
N MET A 117 -8.45 -13.08 -2.81
CA MET A 117 -9.64 -13.03 -1.97
C MET A 117 -10.89 -12.97 -2.85
N ARG A 118 -11.71 -14.01 -2.79
CA ARG A 118 -12.97 -14.10 -3.53
C ARG A 118 -14.12 -13.58 -2.69
N LYS A 119 -15.25 -13.32 -3.32
CA LYS A 119 -16.47 -12.87 -2.65
C LYS A 119 -16.89 -13.79 -1.48
N GLY A 120 -16.67 -15.11 -1.58
CA GLY A 120 -16.95 -16.07 -0.52
C GLY A 120 -16.01 -16.02 0.70
N ASP A 121 -14.84 -15.39 0.55
CA ASP A 121 -13.88 -15.22 1.65
C ASP A 121 -14.23 -14.03 2.55
N VAL A 122 -15.14 -13.18 2.08
CA VAL A 122 -15.51 -11.91 2.70
C VAL A 122 -16.90 -12.02 3.28
N CYS A 123 -17.03 -11.90 4.60
CA CYS A 123 -18.27 -12.18 5.33
C CYS A 123 -19.38 -11.10 5.23
N SER A 124 -19.18 -9.96 4.55
CA SER A 124 -20.21 -8.93 4.35
C SER A 124 -19.88 -7.96 3.22
N ASP A 125 -20.93 -7.45 2.57
CA ASP A 125 -20.85 -6.77 1.27
C ASP A 125 -20.40 -5.29 1.31
N SER A 126 -20.17 -4.65 2.45
CA SER A 126 -20.17 -3.17 2.46
C SER A 126 -18.92 -2.43 2.95
N GLU A 127 -17.96 -3.09 3.62
CA GLU A 127 -16.85 -2.33 4.23
C GLU A 127 -15.46 -2.98 4.10
N ASN A 128 -15.35 -4.07 3.38
CA ASN A 128 -14.19 -4.96 3.50
C ASN A 128 -12.96 -4.52 2.70
N GLY A 129 -13.12 -3.61 1.76
CA GLY A 129 -12.00 -3.11 0.95
C GLY A 129 -10.99 -2.30 1.76
N GLU A 130 -11.48 -1.40 2.60
CA GLU A 130 -10.64 -0.60 3.49
C GLU A 130 -10.01 -1.45 4.60
N GLN A 131 -10.75 -2.46 5.09
CA GLN A 131 -10.26 -3.37 6.13
C GLN A 131 -9.10 -4.26 5.67
N LEU A 132 -8.96 -4.53 4.37
CA LEU A 132 -7.80 -5.23 3.79
C LEU A 132 -6.62 -4.29 3.48
N SER A 133 -6.84 -2.98 3.56
CA SER A 133 -5.74 -2.02 3.49
C SER A 133 -4.73 -2.31 4.60
N GLY A 134 -3.48 -2.39 4.24
CA GLY A 134 -2.41 -2.77 5.17
C GLY A 134 -2.06 -4.27 5.19
N ALA A 135 -2.96 -5.19 4.85
CA ALA A 135 -2.61 -6.61 4.79
C ALA A 135 -1.50 -6.88 3.76
N VAL A 136 -1.51 -6.18 2.61
CA VAL A 136 -0.48 -6.31 1.58
C VAL A 136 0.90 -5.85 2.06
N ASP A 137 0.97 -4.89 3.00
CA ASP A 137 2.23 -4.42 3.56
C ASP A 137 2.91 -5.52 4.39
N TYR A 138 2.13 -6.35 5.09
CA TYR A 138 2.65 -7.53 5.80
C TYR A 138 3.08 -8.63 4.83
N LEU A 139 2.34 -8.87 3.74
CA LEU A 139 2.78 -9.80 2.69
C LEU A 139 4.11 -9.36 2.07
N ASN A 140 4.33 -8.06 1.92
CA ASN A 140 5.56 -7.48 1.41
C ASN A 140 6.76 -7.58 2.40
N MET A 141 6.55 -8.09 3.61
CA MET A 141 7.64 -8.34 4.58
C MET A 141 8.38 -9.65 4.32
N VAL A 142 7.85 -10.54 3.48
CA VAL A 142 8.52 -11.79 3.10
C VAL A 142 9.79 -11.44 2.31
N PRO A 143 10.97 -11.95 2.73
CA PRO A 143 12.21 -11.67 2.03
C PRO A 143 12.28 -12.36 0.66
N ASP A 144 13.19 -11.88 -0.18
CA ASP A 144 13.59 -12.50 -1.44
C ASP A 144 12.50 -12.62 -2.50
N VAL A 145 11.43 -11.79 -2.38
CA VAL A 145 10.38 -11.66 -3.41
C VAL A 145 10.42 -10.28 -4.08
N ASP A 146 9.97 -10.22 -5.32
CA ASP A 146 10.01 -8.98 -6.09
C ASP A 146 8.95 -7.99 -5.62
N PHE A 147 7.74 -8.46 -5.35
CA PHE A 147 6.64 -7.65 -4.83
C PHE A 147 5.55 -8.53 -4.21
N ALA A 148 4.61 -7.92 -3.53
CA ALA A 148 3.38 -8.53 -3.06
C ALA A 148 2.18 -7.97 -3.82
N LEU A 149 1.25 -8.84 -4.21
CA LEU A 149 -0.02 -8.53 -4.85
C LEU A 149 -1.18 -9.16 -4.08
N LEU A 150 -2.06 -8.33 -3.56
CA LEU A 150 -3.35 -8.75 -3.01
C LEU A 150 -4.45 -8.43 -4.01
N VAL A 151 -5.11 -9.44 -4.53
CA VAL A 151 -6.25 -9.32 -5.45
C VAL A 151 -7.53 -9.69 -4.71
N ARG A 152 -8.58 -8.88 -4.87
CA ARG A 152 -9.87 -9.15 -4.25
C ARG A 152 -11.05 -8.83 -5.15
N GLU A 153 -12.14 -9.57 -4.99
CA GLU A 153 -13.44 -9.20 -5.55
C GLU A 153 -14.13 -8.18 -4.64
N GLU A 154 -14.55 -7.04 -5.21
CA GLU A 154 -15.29 -5.99 -4.52
C GLU A 154 -16.44 -5.49 -5.38
N GLY A 155 -17.66 -5.85 -5.00
CA GLY A 155 -18.85 -5.52 -5.78
C GLY A 155 -18.86 -6.20 -7.15
N LYS A 156 -18.73 -5.40 -8.21
CA LYS A 156 -18.64 -5.86 -9.61
C LYS A 156 -17.21 -5.79 -10.16
N ASN A 157 -16.26 -5.40 -9.33
CA ASN A 157 -14.88 -5.17 -9.75
C ASN A 157 -13.93 -6.16 -9.07
N VAL A 158 -12.80 -6.36 -9.72
CA VAL A 158 -11.58 -6.95 -9.15
C VAL A 158 -10.61 -5.83 -8.87
N LYS A 159 -10.18 -5.71 -7.62
CA LYS A 159 -9.18 -4.74 -7.17
C LYS A 159 -7.88 -5.45 -6.85
N GLY A 160 -6.78 -4.86 -7.30
CA GLY A 160 -5.43 -5.30 -6.98
C GLY A 160 -4.67 -4.22 -6.21
N SER A 161 -3.93 -4.65 -5.19
CA SER A 161 -3.04 -3.78 -4.41
C SER A 161 -1.64 -4.36 -4.44
N PHE A 162 -0.68 -3.57 -4.90
CA PHE A 162 0.72 -3.94 -5.03
C PHE A 162 1.57 -3.24 -3.97
N ARG A 163 2.62 -3.93 -3.49
CA ARG A 163 3.70 -3.37 -2.67
C ARG A 163 5.02 -4.00 -3.04
N THR A 164 6.09 -3.19 -3.07
CA THR A 164 7.47 -3.67 -3.21
C THR A 164 8.41 -2.91 -2.30
N ARG A 165 9.50 -3.57 -1.91
CA ARG A 165 10.64 -2.97 -1.20
C ARG A 165 11.86 -2.82 -2.13
N ARG A 166 11.79 -3.40 -3.32
CA ARG A 166 12.88 -3.37 -4.31
C ARG A 166 12.92 -2.04 -5.04
N ASP A 167 14.12 -1.49 -5.23
CA ASP A 167 14.30 -0.20 -5.91
C ASP A 167 14.25 -0.32 -7.44
N ASP A 168 14.49 -1.52 -7.95
CA ASP A 168 14.48 -1.85 -9.37
C ASP A 168 13.09 -2.29 -9.90
N VAL A 169 12.04 -2.27 -9.05
CA VAL A 169 10.67 -2.62 -9.43
C VAL A 169 9.78 -1.39 -9.38
N ASP A 170 9.17 -1.04 -10.51
CA ASP A 170 8.16 0.02 -10.61
C ASP A 170 6.75 -0.57 -10.76
N LEU A 171 6.02 -0.59 -9.64
CA LEU A 171 4.66 -1.11 -9.60
C LEU A 171 3.64 -0.20 -10.30
N SER A 172 3.93 1.09 -10.46
CA SER A 172 3.04 2.01 -11.15
C SER A 172 2.89 1.64 -12.63
N GLU A 173 3.96 1.18 -13.27
CA GLU A 173 3.95 0.70 -14.65
C GLU A 173 3.16 -0.61 -14.79
N ILE A 174 3.24 -1.49 -13.79
CA ILE A 174 2.43 -2.72 -13.78
C ILE A 174 0.94 -2.39 -13.62
N ALA A 175 0.61 -1.51 -12.67
CA ALA A 175 -0.77 -1.12 -12.40
C ALA A 175 -1.42 -0.40 -13.60
N LYS A 176 -0.69 0.43 -14.34
CA LYS A 176 -1.16 1.11 -15.57
C LYS A 176 -1.69 0.13 -16.62
N ARG A 177 -1.11 -1.08 -16.74
CA ARG A 177 -1.59 -2.12 -17.68
C ARG A 177 -3.02 -2.56 -17.38
N PHE A 178 -3.48 -2.36 -16.14
CA PHE A 178 -4.83 -2.65 -15.68
C PHE A 178 -5.68 -1.38 -15.50
N GLY A 179 -5.25 -0.25 -16.08
CA GLY A 179 -5.95 1.03 -15.93
C GLY A 179 -5.84 1.63 -14.53
N GLY A 180 -4.87 1.19 -13.74
CA GLY A 180 -4.58 1.68 -12.40
C GLY A 180 -3.40 2.64 -12.37
N GLY A 181 -2.81 2.83 -11.18
CA GLY A 181 -1.66 3.70 -10.98
C GLY A 181 -1.20 3.69 -9.53
N GLY A 182 -0.35 4.65 -9.18
CA GLY A 182 0.23 4.81 -7.85
C GLY A 182 1.69 5.22 -7.91
N HIS A 183 2.39 4.96 -6.83
CA HIS A 183 3.83 5.15 -6.72
C HIS A 183 4.60 3.89 -7.17
N PRO A 184 5.87 4.00 -7.55
CA PRO A 184 6.70 2.85 -7.87
C PRO A 184 6.70 1.75 -6.79
N LYS A 185 6.59 2.10 -5.52
CA LYS A 185 6.60 1.16 -4.38
C LYS A 185 5.21 0.71 -3.92
N ALA A 186 4.14 1.42 -4.31
CA ALA A 186 2.78 1.17 -3.85
C ALA A 186 1.78 1.60 -4.93
N ALA A 187 1.19 0.65 -5.61
CA ALA A 187 0.25 0.89 -6.70
C ALA A 187 -0.99 0.01 -6.57
N GLY A 188 -2.01 0.29 -7.37
CA GLY A 188 -3.22 -0.52 -7.39
C GLY A 188 -4.03 -0.33 -8.65
N PHE A 189 -5.00 -1.22 -8.86
CA PHE A 189 -5.93 -1.15 -9.98
C PHE A 189 -7.34 -1.57 -9.56
N SER A 190 -8.32 -1.22 -10.38
CA SER A 190 -9.69 -1.67 -10.25
C SER A 190 -10.27 -1.91 -11.64
N VAL A 191 -10.62 -3.16 -11.94
CA VAL A 191 -11.19 -3.56 -13.24
C VAL A 191 -12.55 -4.21 -13.04
N PRO A 192 -13.54 -3.96 -13.91
CA PRO A 192 -14.79 -4.70 -13.90
C PRO A 192 -14.54 -6.18 -14.17
N GLY A 193 -15.14 -7.07 -13.38
CA GLY A 193 -14.97 -8.51 -13.59
C GLY A 193 -15.12 -9.35 -12.35
N LYS A 194 -14.77 -10.63 -12.50
CA LYS A 194 -14.71 -11.63 -11.43
C LYS A 194 -13.44 -12.44 -11.59
N ILE A 195 -12.93 -12.98 -10.48
CA ILE A 195 -11.79 -13.87 -10.47
C ILE A 195 -12.25 -15.26 -10.88
N LYS A 196 -11.60 -15.82 -11.91
CA LYS A 196 -11.70 -17.23 -12.26
C LYS A 196 -10.41 -17.95 -11.89
N GLU A 197 -10.53 -19.13 -11.35
CA GLU A 197 -9.39 -20.01 -11.11
C GLU A 197 -9.47 -21.17 -12.09
N GLU A 198 -8.36 -21.41 -12.77
CA GLU A 198 -8.19 -22.56 -13.65
C GLU A 198 -7.03 -23.39 -13.08
N VAL A 199 -7.27 -24.67 -12.85
CA VAL A 199 -6.26 -25.58 -12.31
C VAL A 199 -5.82 -26.48 -13.45
N HIS A 200 -4.54 -26.45 -13.78
CA HIS A 200 -3.92 -27.32 -14.76
C HIS A 200 -3.09 -28.37 -14.02
N TYR A 201 -3.35 -29.63 -14.33
CA TYR A 201 -2.54 -30.76 -13.85
C TYR A 201 -1.61 -31.21 -14.95
N ARG A 202 -0.37 -31.47 -14.58
CA ARG A 202 0.63 -32.05 -15.47
C ARG A 202 1.23 -33.27 -14.79
N ILE A 203 1.36 -34.36 -15.54
CA ILE A 203 2.10 -35.52 -15.07
C ILE A 203 3.52 -35.41 -15.62
N ASP A 204 4.49 -35.25 -14.73
CA ASP A 204 5.90 -35.38 -15.05
C ASP A 204 6.33 -36.78 -14.65
N SER A 205 6.75 -37.59 -15.61
CA SER A 205 7.31 -38.91 -15.36
C SER A 205 8.57 -39.09 -16.20
N ASP A 206 9.56 -39.76 -15.64
CA ASP A 206 10.84 -40.06 -16.33
C ASP A 206 10.65 -40.98 -17.54
N GLU A 207 9.46 -41.60 -17.68
CA GLU A 207 9.15 -42.56 -18.75
C GLU A 207 8.22 -42.05 -19.85
N LEU A 208 7.58 -40.86 -19.63
CA LEU A 208 6.64 -40.26 -20.57
C LEU A 208 7.00 -38.80 -20.83
N GLU A 209 6.99 -38.38 -22.09
CA GLU A 209 7.01 -36.97 -22.41
C GLU A 209 5.81 -36.29 -21.75
N SER A 210 6.07 -35.17 -21.03
CA SER A 210 5.05 -34.46 -20.26
C SER A 210 3.86 -34.07 -21.14
N GLN A 211 2.68 -34.60 -20.85
CA GLN A 211 1.44 -34.28 -21.56
C GLN A 211 0.49 -33.52 -20.65
N PRO A 212 -0.17 -32.44 -21.13
CA PRO A 212 -1.20 -31.76 -20.37
C PRO A 212 -2.43 -32.66 -20.23
N LEU A 213 -2.92 -32.80 -18.98
CA LEU A 213 -4.22 -33.43 -18.71
C LEU A 213 -5.31 -32.37 -18.93
N ASN A 214 -6.02 -32.45 -20.05
CA ASN A 214 -7.25 -31.73 -20.29
C ASN A 214 -8.42 -32.56 -19.72
N LEU A 215 -8.82 -32.28 -18.48
CA LEU A 215 -9.98 -32.85 -17.83
C LEU A 215 -11.15 -31.85 -17.82
#